data_1c809a8ff504a8b2de07d2d9299a1c1e
#
_entry.id   1c809a8ff504a8b2de07d2d9299a1c1e
#
_cell.length_a   1.000
_cell.length_b   1.000
_cell.length_c   1.000
_cell.angle_alpha   90.00
_cell.angle_beta   90.00
_cell.angle_gamma   90.00
#
_symmetry.space_group_name_H-M   'P 1'
#
loop_
_entity.id
_entity.type
_entity.pdbx_description
1 polymer ?
#
loop_
_entity_poly.entity_id
_entity_poly.type
_entity_poly.pdbx_seq_one_letter_code
_entity_poly.pdbx_strand_id
1 'polypeptide(L)'
;LRVMVQFVDDVQEVVAILRKRQDMRIVQERDYITHRKASGYRSYHVVVEYMVDTINGAKTILAEIQIRTLAMNFWATIEHSLNYKYQGDFPEEIKKRLEITAKIAHQLDEEMGKIRDDIQEAQALFDPLSRKLNDGVGNSDDTDEEYR
;
A
#
# COMPACT_ATOMS: atom_id res chain seq x y z
N LEU A 1 -13.88 -2.16 -6.54
CA LEU A 1 -12.73 -3.05 -6.30
C LEU A 1 -11.87 -2.46 -5.17
N ARG A 2 -11.27 -3.33 -4.33
CA ARG A 2 -10.30 -2.91 -3.31
C ARG A 2 -8.95 -3.57 -3.55
N VAL A 3 -7.89 -2.78 -3.43
CA VAL A 3 -6.50 -3.23 -3.45
C VAL A 3 -5.91 -2.93 -2.08
N MET A 4 -5.37 -3.96 -1.44
CA MET A 4 -4.70 -3.84 -0.15
C MET A 4 -3.20 -3.82 -0.36
N VAL A 5 -2.53 -2.87 0.29
CA VAL A 5 -1.07 -2.75 0.31
C VAL A 5 -0.56 -2.84 1.75
N GLN A 6 0.72 -3.14 1.91
CA GLN A 6 1.33 -3.28 3.23
C GLN A 6 1.65 -1.92 3.85
N PHE A 7 2.23 -1.01 3.06
CA PHE A 7 2.71 0.29 3.53
C PHE A 7 2.05 1.44 2.77
N VAL A 8 2.07 2.63 3.36
CA VAL A 8 1.45 3.82 2.75
C VAL A 8 2.09 4.16 1.40
N ASP A 9 3.41 4.00 1.29
CA ASP A 9 4.15 4.33 0.07
C ASP A 9 3.77 3.43 -1.11
N ASP A 10 3.43 2.16 -0.84
CA ASP A 10 3.00 1.19 -1.86
C ASP A 10 1.72 1.65 -2.58
N VAL A 11 0.94 2.53 -1.95
CA VAL A 11 -0.26 3.11 -2.60
C VAL A 11 0.12 3.85 -3.88
N GLN A 12 1.19 4.65 -3.84
CA GLN A 12 1.65 5.42 -5.00
C GLN A 12 2.24 4.50 -6.08
N GLU A 13 2.85 3.39 -5.69
CA GLU A 13 3.33 2.39 -6.65
C GLU A 13 2.16 1.75 -7.42
N VAL A 14 1.10 1.36 -6.71
CA VAL A 14 -0.12 0.83 -7.34
C VAL A 14 -0.76 1.86 -8.26
N VAL A 15 -0.86 3.13 -7.84
CA VAL A 15 -1.38 4.22 -8.68
C VAL A 15 -0.53 4.40 -9.94
N ALA A 16 0.80 4.35 -9.82
CA ALA A 16 1.71 4.44 -10.96
C ALA A 16 1.54 3.27 -11.95
N ILE A 17 1.29 2.05 -11.43
CA ILE A 17 0.97 0.89 -12.26
C ILE A 17 -0.34 1.10 -13.01
N LEU A 18 -1.39 1.57 -12.33
CA LEU A 18 -2.69 1.83 -12.95
C LEU A 18 -2.60 2.89 -14.06
N ARG A 19 -1.82 3.97 -13.84
CA ARG A 19 -1.59 5.03 -14.84
C ARG A 19 -0.88 4.54 -16.11
N LYS A 20 -0.05 3.49 -16.02
CA LYS A 20 0.67 2.90 -17.15
C LYS A 20 -0.17 1.90 -17.95
N ARG A 21 -1.31 1.47 -17.46
CA ARG A 21 -2.17 0.50 -18.14
C ARG A 21 -2.81 1.12 -19.38
N GLN A 22 -2.88 0.33 -20.46
CA GLN A 22 -3.48 0.75 -21.74
C GLN A 22 -4.87 0.17 -21.97
N ASP A 23 -5.27 -0.82 -21.17
CA ASP A 23 -6.56 -1.50 -21.25
C ASP A 23 -7.68 -0.75 -20.48
N MET A 24 -7.33 0.30 -19.77
CA MET A 24 -8.26 1.15 -19.04
C MET A 24 -7.84 2.61 -19.11
N ARG A 25 -8.78 3.52 -18.90
CA ARG A 25 -8.53 4.95 -18.84
C ARG A 25 -8.94 5.48 -17.47
N ILE A 26 -8.01 6.13 -16.76
CA ILE A 26 -8.31 6.82 -15.50
C ILE A 26 -9.10 8.09 -15.83
N VAL A 27 -10.27 8.24 -15.23
CA VAL A 27 -11.15 9.40 -15.41
C VAL A 27 -11.19 10.31 -14.19
N GLN A 28 -10.86 9.76 -13.00
CA GLN A 28 -10.81 10.54 -11.76
C GLN A 28 -9.88 9.90 -10.75
N GLU A 29 -9.16 10.73 -10.01
CA GLU A 29 -8.38 10.33 -8.83
C GLU A 29 -8.77 11.19 -7.63
N ARG A 30 -8.82 10.58 -6.45
CA ARG A 30 -9.09 11.27 -5.18
C ARG A 30 -8.15 10.73 -4.10
N ASP A 31 -7.25 11.57 -3.65
CA ASP A 31 -6.29 11.26 -2.60
C ASP A 31 -6.82 11.70 -1.23
N TYR A 32 -7.48 10.77 -0.52
CA TYR A 32 -7.88 10.96 0.87
C TYR A 32 -6.82 10.51 1.88
N ILE A 33 -5.62 10.18 1.44
CA ILE A 33 -4.48 9.90 2.31
C ILE A 33 -3.77 11.20 2.65
N THR A 34 -3.40 11.99 1.64
CA THR A 34 -2.81 13.31 1.80
C THR A 34 -3.85 14.35 2.24
N HIS A 35 -5.05 14.32 1.61
CA HIS A 35 -6.15 15.23 1.90
C HIS A 35 -7.23 14.50 2.71
N ARG A 36 -6.98 14.32 4.01
CA ARG A 36 -7.85 13.57 4.92
C ARG A 36 -9.23 14.20 5.05
N LYS A 37 -10.26 13.35 5.14
CA LYS A 37 -11.58 13.81 5.56
C LYS A 37 -11.59 14.15 7.05
N ALA A 38 -12.48 15.02 7.47
CA ALA A 38 -12.65 15.41 8.89
C ALA A 38 -12.92 14.20 9.79
N SER A 39 -13.60 13.16 9.30
CA SER A 39 -13.85 11.90 10.01
C SER A 39 -12.60 11.08 10.29
N GLY A 40 -11.47 11.39 9.66
CA GLY A 40 -10.25 10.58 9.69
C GLY A 40 -10.18 9.49 8.63
N TYR A 41 -11.18 9.37 7.75
CA TYR A 41 -11.17 8.41 6.66
C TYR A 41 -9.98 8.63 5.72
N ARG A 42 -9.27 7.55 5.38
CA ARG A 42 -8.13 7.53 4.47
C ARG A 42 -8.29 6.42 3.42
N SER A 43 -8.06 6.76 2.17
CA SER A 43 -8.06 5.84 1.02
C SER A 43 -7.59 6.60 -0.21
N TYR A 44 -6.99 5.93 -1.18
CA TYR A 44 -6.81 6.48 -2.51
C TYR A 44 -7.86 5.89 -3.45
N HIS A 45 -8.61 6.72 -4.15
CA HIS A 45 -9.67 6.30 -5.06
C HIS A 45 -9.28 6.61 -6.49
N VAL A 46 -9.39 5.62 -7.36
CA VAL A 46 -9.19 5.75 -8.80
C VAL A 46 -10.45 5.29 -9.50
N VAL A 47 -11.06 6.17 -10.27
CA VAL A 47 -12.19 5.80 -11.15
C VAL A 47 -11.65 5.58 -12.54
N VAL A 48 -11.92 4.41 -13.09
CA VAL A 48 -11.46 4.01 -14.42
C VAL A 48 -12.64 3.71 -15.34
N GLU A 49 -12.47 4.04 -16.61
CA GLU A 49 -13.26 3.47 -17.70
C GLU A 49 -12.59 2.19 -18.19
N TYR A 50 -13.37 1.14 -18.28
CA TYR A 50 -12.92 -0.15 -18.75
C TYR A 50 -13.92 -0.73 -19.77
N MET A 51 -13.41 -1.29 -20.87
CA MET A 51 -14.25 -1.91 -21.89
C MET A 51 -14.47 -3.37 -21.56
N VAL A 52 -15.72 -3.79 -21.51
CA VAL A 52 -16.12 -5.19 -21.29
C VAL A 52 -16.88 -5.71 -22.48
N ASP A 53 -16.60 -6.93 -22.88
CA ASP A 53 -17.39 -7.62 -23.90
C ASP A 53 -18.63 -8.23 -23.27
N THR A 54 -19.78 -7.95 -23.88
CA THR A 54 -21.08 -8.50 -23.47
C THR A 54 -21.74 -9.22 -24.63
N ILE A 55 -22.77 -10.01 -24.34
CA ILE A 55 -23.58 -10.68 -25.38
C ILE A 55 -24.21 -9.70 -26.39
N ASN A 56 -24.31 -8.41 -26.01
CA ASN A 56 -24.86 -7.34 -26.86
C ASN A 56 -23.74 -6.44 -27.44
N GLY A 57 -22.49 -6.91 -27.46
CA GLY A 57 -21.32 -6.16 -27.93
C GLY A 57 -20.52 -5.52 -26.79
N ALA A 58 -19.44 -4.83 -27.16
CA ALA A 58 -18.56 -4.16 -26.22
C ALA A 58 -19.27 -2.98 -25.54
N LYS A 59 -19.10 -2.86 -24.21
CA LYS A 59 -19.62 -1.76 -23.41
C LYS A 59 -18.51 -1.16 -22.54
N THR A 60 -18.48 0.16 -22.45
CA THR A 60 -17.64 0.88 -21.50
C THR A 60 -18.35 0.96 -20.16
N ILE A 61 -17.66 0.55 -19.08
CA ILE A 61 -18.14 0.66 -17.71
C ILE A 61 -17.21 1.57 -16.90
N LEU A 62 -17.77 2.19 -15.88
CA LEU A 62 -16.99 2.88 -14.84
C LEU A 62 -16.79 1.94 -13.66
N ALA A 63 -15.57 1.84 -13.19
CA ALA A 63 -15.22 1.08 -12.00
C ALA A 63 -14.39 1.94 -11.04
N GLU A 64 -14.72 1.88 -9.75
CA GLU A 64 -13.91 2.51 -8.71
C GLU A 64 -12.96 1.48 -8.10
N ILE A 65 -11.68 1.85 -8.03
CA ILE A 65 -10.61 1.10 -7.36
C ILE A 65 -10.23 1.90 -6.12
N GLN A 66 -10.39 1.29 -4.94
CA GLN A 66 -9.97 1.86 -3.66
C GLN A 66 -8.67 1.19 -3.23
N ILE A 67 -7.62 1.98 -3.00
CA ILE A 67 -6.30 1.50 -2.58
C ILE A 67 -6.10 1.92 -1.13
N ARG A 68 -5.79 0.97 -0.26
CA ARG A 68 -5.68 1.16 1.19
C ARG A 68 -4.59 0.29 1.78
N THR A 69 -4.02 0.73 2.90
CA THR A 69 -3.31 -0.18 3.79
C THR A 69 -4.29 -1.06 4.56
N LEU A 70 -3.78 -2.09 5.24
CA LEU A 70 -4.61 -2.93 6.12
C LEU A 70 -5.25 -2.11 7.25
N ALA A 71 -4.51 -1.18 7.86
CA ALA A 71 -5.03 -0.33 8.93
C ALA A 71 -6.13 0.62 8.43
N MET A 72 -5.94 1.24 7.25
CA MET A 72 -6.97 2.06 6.61
C MET A 72 -8.24 1.25 6.33
N ASN A 73 -8.09 0.05 5.82
CA ASN A 73 -9.23 -0.80 5.49
C ASN A 73 -9.96 -1.30 6.73
N PHE A 74 -9.23 -1.68 7.77
CA PHE A 74 -9.82 -2.09 9.06
C PHE A 74 -10.73 -0.98 9.60
N TRP A 75 -10.19 0.23 9.75
CA TRP A 75 -10.93 1.36 10.28
C TRP A 75 -12.15 1.71 9.41
N ALA A 76 -11.96 1.84 8.09
CA ALA A 76 -13.02 2.23 7.17
C ALA A 76 -14.16 1.20 7.09
N THR A 77 -13.84 -0.09 7.21
CA THR A 77 -14.84 -1.17 7.17
C THR A 77 -15.71 -1.15 8.42
N ILE A 78 -15.10 -0.95 9.59
CA ILE A 78 -15.84 -0.91 10.85
C ILE A 78 -16.67 0.38 10.95
N GLU A 79 -16.09 1.53 10.62
CA GLU A 79 -16.80 2.81 10.60
C GLU A 79 -18.03 2.73 9.69
N HIS A 80 -17.88 2.20 8.47
CA HIS A 80 -18.99 2.03 7.53
C HIS A 80 -20.08 1.09 8.10
N SER A 81 -19.70 -0.02 8.72
CA SER A 81 -20.65 -0.96 9.33
C SER A 81 -21.45 -0.32 10.47
N LEU A 82 -20.78 0.46 11.30
CA LEU A 82 -21.43 1.19 12.39
C LEU A 82 -22.35 2.29 11.86
N ASN A 83 -21.89 3.04 10.87
CA ASN A 83 -22.63 4.12 10.24
C ASN A 83 -23.92 3.61 9.58
N TYR A 84 -23.86 2.46 8.92
CA TYR A 84 -25.02 1.80 8.32
C TYR A 84 -26.05 1.39 9.41
N LYS A 85 -25.60 0.83 10.54
CA LYS A 85 -26.48 0.40 11.62
C LYS A 85 -27.19 1.56 12.32
N TYR A 86 -26.53 2.71 12.44
CA TYR A 86 -27.05 3.90 13.11
C TYR A 86 -27.64 4.95 12.14
N GLN A 87 -27.85 4.58 10.87
CA GLN A 87 -28.44 5.45 9.85
C GLN A 87 -27.69 6.79 9.66
N GLY A 88 -26.37 6.80 9.95
CA GLY A 88 -25.51 7.95 9.74
C GLY A 88 -25.54 9.02 10.82
N ASP A 89 -26.35 8.88 11.85
CA ASP A 89 -26.50 9.90 12.90
C ASP A 89 -25.83 9.48 14.22
N PHE A 90 -24.49 9.52 14.22
CA PHE A 90 -23.73 9.27 15.43
C PHE A 90 -23.83 10.44 16.43
N PRO A 91 -23.99 10.16 17.74
CA PRO A 91 -23.73 11.15 18.76
C PRO A 91 -22.31 11.73 18.63
N GLU A 92 -22.14 13.02 18.97
CA GLU A 92 -20.84 13.71 18.86
C GLU A 92 -19.72 13.01 19.63
N GLU A 93 -20.02 12.39 20.74
CA GLU A 93 -19.05 11.61 21.51
C GLU A 93 -18.52 10.42 20.72
N ILE A 94 -19.39 9.69 20.00
CA ILE A 94 -19.01 8.56 19.17
C ILE A 94 -18.18 9.03 17.96
N LYS A 95 -18.54 10.15 17.32
CA LYS A 95 -17.74 10.74 16.24
C LYS A 95 -16.31 11.05 16.70
N LYS A 96 -16.16 11.68 17.87
CA LYS A 96 -14.84 11.98 18.44
C LYS A 96 -14.03 10.71 18.73
N ARG A 97 -14.64 9.66 19.22
CA ARG A 97 -13.98 8.37 19.46
C ARG A 97 -13.54 7.72 18.15
N LEU A 98 -14.36 7.80 17.11
CA LEU A 98 -13.98 7.31 15.76
C LEU A 98 -12.81 8.11 15.19
N GLU A 99 -12.77 9.42 15.36
CA GLU A 99 -11.63 10.26 14.95
C GLU A 99 -10.34 9.88 15.70
N ILE A 100 -10.43 9.59 17.01
CA ILE A 100 -9.29 9.13 17.81
C ILE A 100 -8.77 7.79 17.28
N THR A 101 -9.66 6.83 17.00
CA THR A 101 -9.27 5.53 16.45
C THR A 101 -8.69 5.64 15.04
N ALA A 102 -9.16 6.59 14.23
CA ALA A 102 -8.57 6.89 12.93
C ALA A 102 -7.12 7.40 13.06
N LYS A 103 -6.83 8.24 14.06
CA LYS A 103 -5.46 8.71 14.36
C LYS A 103 -4.57 7.56 14.80
N ILE A 104 -5.06 6.64 15.63
CA ILE A 104 -4.33 5.46 16.08
C ILE A 104 -3.98 4.56 14.86
N ALA A 105 -4.95 4.32 13.97
CA ALA A 105 -4.72 3.56 12.74
C ALA A 105 -3.67 4.23 11.83
N HIS A 106 -3.63 5.55 11.78
CA HIS A 106 -2.61 6.30 11.06
C HIS A 106 -1.23 6.15 11.70
N GLN A 107 -1.14 6.30 13.02
CA GLN A 107 0.12 6.10 13.75
C GLN A 107 0.67 4.69 13.57
N LEU A 108 -0.20 3.68 13.53
CA LEU A 108 0.20 2.31 13.22
C LEU A 108 0.84 2.20 11.83
N ASP A 109 0.22 2.77 10.80
CA ASP A 109 0.77 2.80 9.44
C ASP A 109 2.15 3.49 9.41
N GLU A 110 2.29 4.64 10.08
CA GLU A 110 3.55 5.38 10.12
C GLU A 110 4.66 4.59 10.81
N GLU A 111 4.35 3.95 11.95
CA GLU A 111 5.34 3.18 12.70
C GLU A 111 5.77 1.93 11.97
N MET A 112 4.84 1.21 11.32
CA MET A 112 5.17 0.05 10.49
C MET A 112 6.04 0.44 9.28
N GLY A 113 5.82 1.62 8.69
CA GLY A 113 6.68 2.16 7.64
C GLY A 113 8.11 2.40 8.12
N LYS A 114 8.29 3.03 9.28
CA LYS A 114 9.62 3.26 9.88
C LYS A 114 10.35 1.95 10.17
N ILE A 115 9.66 0.97 10.76
CA ILE A 115 10.24 -0.36 11.03
C ILE A 115 10.73 -1.02 9.74
N ARG A 116 9.97 -0.93 8.64
CA ARG A 116 10.41 -1.42 7.32
C ARG A 116 11.70 -0.73 6.89
N ASP A 117 11.74 0.60 6.98
CA ASP A 117 12.88 1.41 6.53
C ASP A 117 14.13 1.09 7.36
N ASP A 118 14.00 0.97 8.69
CA ASP A 118 15.07 0.58 9.60
C ASP A 118 15.64 -0.81 9.26
N ILE A 119 14.76 -1.78 8.94
CA ILE A 119 15.18 -3.12 8.53
C ILE A 119 15.93 -3.10 7.19
N GLN A 120 15.45 -2.33 6.21
CA GLN A 120 16.09 -2.19 4.92
C GLN A 120 17.48 -1.53 5.04
N GLU A 121 17.60 -0.50 5.88
CA GLU A 121 18.86 0.15 6.16
C GLU A 121 19.85 -0.81 6.82
N ALA A 122 19.42 -1.57 7.82
CA ALA A 122 20.25 -2.57 8.47
C ALA A 122 20.72 -3.65 7.49
N GLN A 123 19.84 -4.16 6.61
CA GLN A 123 20.19 -5.14 5.59
C GLN A 123 21.21 -4.59 4.59
N ALA A 124 21.07 -3.33 4.16
CA ALA A 124 22.00 -2.68 3.25
C ALA A 124 23.42 -2.54 3.85
N LEU A 125 23.53 -2.40 5.18
CA LEU A 125 24.82 -2.37 5.87
C LEU A 125 25.52 -3.75 5.92
N PHE A 126 24.77 -4.83 5.98
CA PHE A 126 25.31 -6.19 6.04
C PHE A 126 25.68 -6.76 4.66
N ASP A 127 25.04 -6.33 3.59
CA ASP A 127 25.23 -6.84 2.22
C ASP A 127 26.66 -6.61 1.67
N PRO A 128 27.32 -5.45 1.88
CA PRO A 128 28.73 -5.25 1.50
C PRO A 128 29.73 -6.08 2.31
N LEU A 129 29.38 -6.46 3.54
CA LEU A 129 30.23 -7.31 4.40
C LEU A 129 30.18 -8.76 3.97
N SER A 130 29.03 -9.26 3.55
CA SER A 130 28.88 -10.62 3.04
C SER A 130 29.60 -10.82 1.68
N ARG A 131 29.63 -9.81 0.81
CA ARG A 131 30.43 -9.85 -0.44
C ARG A 131 31.92 -9.90 -0.18
N LYS A 132 32.44 -9.08 0.75
CA LYS A 132 33.87 -9.10 1.13
C LYS A 132 34.31 -10.40 1.78
N LEU A 133 33.44 -11.08 2.52
CA LEU A 133 33.73 -12.38 3.11
C LEU A 133 33.76 -13.50 2.08
N ASN A 134 32.92 -13.46 1.05
CA ASN A 134 32.93 -14.41 -0.06
C ASN A 134 34.13 -14.19 -1.01
N ASP A 135 34.50 -12.96 -1.27
CA ASP A 135 35.66 -12.63 -2.11
C ASP A 135 37.01 -12.89 -1.41
N GLY A 136 37.02 -13.02 -0.07
CA GLY A 136 38.22 -13.30 0.72
C GLY A 136 38.53 -14.79 0.93
N VAL A 137 37.65 -15.72 0.55
CA VAL A 137 37.85 -17.17 0.73
C VAL A 137 38.32 -17.85 -0.56
N GLY A 138 38.45 -17.12 -1.68
CA GLY A 138 38.71 -17.65 -3.02
C GLY A 138 40.16 -17.53 -3.52
N ASN A 139 41.19 -17.39 -2.66
CA ASN A 139 42.57 -17.34 -3.16
C ASN A 139 43.61 -17.83 -2.14
N SER A 140 43.61 -19.13 -1.87
CA SER A 140 44.79 -19.82 -1.36
C SER A 140 44.60 -21.33 -1.62
N ASP A 141 45.08 -21.75 -2.79
CA ASP A 141 45.79 -22.99 -3.03
C ASP A 141 45.88 -23.25 -4.54
N ASP A 142 46.98 -22.83 -5.08
CA ASP A 142 47.64 -23.46 -6.20
C ASP A 142 49.12 -23.13 -6.12
N THR A 143 49.84 -23.93 -5.35
CA THR A 143 51.28 -24.11 -5.56
C THR A 143 51.48 -25.58 -5.91
N ASP A 144 51.52 -25.83 -7.20
CA ASP A 144 52.08 -27.00 -7.79
C ASP A 144 53.51 -27.21 -7.32
N GLU A 145 53.78 -28.32 -6.67
CA GLU A 145 55.11 -28.90 -6.66
C GLU A 145 55.15 -30.12 -7.58
N GLU A 146 55.71 -29.84 -8.72
CA GLU A 146 56.31 -30.77 -9.70
C GLU A 146 57.50 -31.50 -9.05
N TYR A 147 57.44 -32.85 -8.88
CA TYR A 147 58.61 -33.67 -8.74
C TYR A 147 58.36 -35.10 -9.25
N ARG A 148 58.93 -35.39 -10.46
CA ARG A 148 59.48 -36.66 -11.00
C ARG A 148 58.51 -37.82 -11.23
#